data_62b0c86d15c8fe40d75dc27447e2a445
#
_entry.id   62b0c86d15c8fe40d75dc27447e2a445
#
_cell.length_a   1.000
_cell.length_b   1.000
_cell.length_c   1.000
_cell.angle_alpha   90.00
_cell.angle_beta   90.00
_cell.angle_gamma   90.00
#
_symmetry.space_group_name_H-M   'P 1'
#
loop_
_entity.id
_entity.type
_entity.pdbx_description
1 polymer ?
#
loop_
_entity_poly.entity_id
_entity_poly.type
_entity_poly.pdbx_seq_one_letter_code
_entity_poly.pdbx_strand_id
1 'polypeptide(L)'
;MTRFEILKREDMSAEQRGVHDENKASGGRLRGGPYWAYIRNPVFMGLHKAMNDYVRDSSLTKRERQIAVLAVVRYWNAEYPWAVQARLLLAEGVEQEIIDAINAEERLRLNDPGEQAANDVACELVAEKGLSDAIYAAAKKGADPDN
;
A
#
# COMPACT_ATOMS: atom_id res chain seq x y z
N MET A 1 -6.50 -17.77 -10.82
CA MET A 1 -6.27 -19.11 -10.22
C MET A 1 -4.92 -19.08 -9.50
N THR A 2 -4.86 -19.41 -8.21
CA THR A 2 -3.58 -19.47 -7.49
C THR A 2 -2.77 -20.70 -7.92
N ARG A 3 -1.44 -20.53 -8.06
CA ARG A 3 -0.51 -21.64 -8.32
C ARG A 3 -0.11 -22.38 -7.03
N PHE A 4 -0.42 -21.81 -5.87
CA PHE A 4 -0.15 -22.42 -4.58
C PHE A 4 -1.41 -23.13 -4.06
N GLU A 5 -1.23 -24.29 -3.49
CA GLU A 5 -2.26 -24.92 -2.68
C GLU A 5 -2.58 -24.03 -1.48
N ILE A 6 -3.86 -23.85 -1.21
CA ILE A 6 -4.32 -23.06 -0.07
C ILE A 6 -4.17 -23.92 1.19
N LEU A 7 -3.20 -23.58 2.03
CA LEU A 7 -3.02 -24.26 3.30
C LEU A 7 -4.18 -23.94 4.24
N LYS A 8 -4.84 -24.97 4.72
CA LYS A 8 -5.75 -24.87 5.85
C LYS A 8 -4.94 -24.81 7.14
N ARG A 9 -5.51 -24.20 8.19
CA ARG A 9 -4.80 -24.05 9.47
C ARG A 9 -4.34 -25.39 10.07
N GLU A 10 -5.13 -26.45 9.87
CA GLU A 10 -4.80 -27.81 10.32
C GLU A 10 -3.56 -28.39 9.64
N ASP A 11 -3.30 -27.99 8.38
CA ASP A 11 -2.17 -28.47 7.57
C ASP A 11 -0.90 -27.63 7.76
N MET A 12 -0.97 -26.56 8.55
CA MET A 12 0.15 -25.66 8.81
C MET A 12 1.13 -26.26 9.83
N SER A 13 2.42 -25.96 9.69
CA SER A 13 3.42 -26.19 10.74
C SER A 13 3.10 -25.39 12.00
N ALA A 14 3.75 -25.70 13.11
CA ALA A 14 3.58 -24.91 14.36
C ALA A 14 3.96 -23.44 14.16
N GLU A 15 5.04 -23.16 13.43
CA GLU A 15 5.52 -21.80 13.12
C GLU A 15 4.53 -21.07 12.22
N GLN A 16 4.01 -21.73 11.18
CA GLN A 16 3.00 -21.14 10.29
C GLN A 16 1.71 -20.82 11.06
N ARG A 17 1.27 -21.71 11.96
CA ARG A 17 0.12 -21.43 12.82
C ARG A 17 0.36 -20.23 13.72
N GLY A 18 1.55 -20.09 14.29
CA GLY A 18 1.92 -18.94 15.12
C GLY A 18 1.73 -17.62 14.39
N VAL A 19 2.37 -17.45 13.24
CA VAL A 19 2.25 -16.18 12.45
C VAL A 19 0.85 -16.00 11.86
N HIS A 20 0.14 -17.08 11.51
CA HIS A 20 -1.25 -17.01 11.09
C HIS A 20 -2.15 -16.44 12.19
N ASP A 21 -2.06 -17.00 13.39
CA ASP A 21 -2.92 -16.64 14.53
C ASP A 21 -2.60 -15.22 15.02
N GLU A 22 -1.31 -14.82 15.05
CA GLU A 22 -0.88 -13.46 15.34
C GLU A 22 -1.42 -12.44 14.32
N ASN A 23 -1.32 -12.76 13.02
CA ASN A 23 -1.86 -11.91 11.97
C ASN A 23 -3.39 -11.77 12.09
N LYS A 24 -4.08 -12.84 12.46
CA LYS A 24 -5.52 -12.81 12.73
C LYS A 24 -5.85 -11.92 13.91
N ALA A 25 -5.13 -12.03 14.99
CA ALA A 25 -5.36 -11.26 16.22
C ALA A 25 -5.17 -9.76 15.99
N SER A 26 -4.23 -9.36 15.12
CA SER A 26 -3.98 -7.97 14.73
C SER A 26 -4.90 -7.44 13.60
N GLY A 27 -5.94 -8.18 13.22
CA GLY A 27 -6.86 -7.78 12.15
C GLY A 27 -6.29 -7.91 10.73
N GLY A 28 -5.16 -8.60 10.58
CA GLY A 28 -4.53 -8.84 9.30
C GLY A 28 -5.35 -9.78 8.40
N ARG A 29 -5.09 -9.69 7.10
CA ARG A 29 -5.74 -10.57 6.12
C ARG A 29 -5.20 -11.98 6.22
N LEU A 30 -6.11 -12.95 6.21
CA LEU A 30 -5.78 -14.38 6.32
C LEU A 30 -5.95 -15.12 4.99
N ARG A 31 -6.30 -14.43 3.92
CA ARG A 31 -6.53 -15.05 2.60
C ARG A 31 -6.51 -14.03 1.48
N GLY A 32 -6.21 -14.51 0.30
CA GLY A 32 -6.14 -13.71 -0.92
C GLY A 32 -4.78 -13.08 -1.16
N GLY A 33 -4.55 -12.64 -2.38
CA GLY A 33 -3.30 -12.00 -2.79
C GLY A 33 -2.05 -12.80 -2.46
N PRO A 34 -0.99 -12.15 -2.00
CA PRO A 34 0.28 -12.76 -1.72
C PRO A 34 0.30 -13.60 -0.42
N TYR A 35 -0.75 -13.52 0.43
CA TYR A 35 -0.82 -14.24 1.70
C TYR A 35 -0.50 -15.73 1.55
N TRP A 36 -1.05 -16.38 0.52
CA TRP A 36 -0.82 -17.82 0.28
C TRP A 36 0.63 -18.19 0.00
N ALA A 37 1.40 -17.25 -0.53
CA ALA A 37 2.84 -17.41 -0.70
C ALA A 37 3.58 -17.11 0.60
N TYR A 38 3.24 -16.03 1.27
CA TYR A 38 3.95 -15.55 2.48
C TYR A 38 3.84 -16.53 3.65
N ILE A 39 2.68 -17.13 3.87
CA ILE A 39 2.49 -18.09 4.97
C ILE A 39 3.37 -19.35 4.84
N ARG A 40 3.88 -19.64 3.64
CA ARG A 40 4.82 -20.75 3.42
C ARG A 40 6.22 -20.47 3.96
N ASN A 41 6.52 -19.19 4.21
CA ASN A 41 7.73 -18.76 4.89
C ASN A 41 7.33 -17.88 6.10
N PRO A 42 7.14 -18.48 7.29
CA PRO A 42 6.65 -17.78 8.45
C PRO A 42 7.58 -16.63 8.89
N VAL A 43 8.89 -16.78 8.73
CA VAL A 43 9.86 -15.72 9.03
C VAL A 43 9.62 -14.52 8.12
N PHE A 44 9.52 -14.74 6.81
CA PHE A 44 9.24 -13.68 5.85
C PHE A 44 7.89 -13.00 6.14
N MET A 45 6.86 -13.77 6.45
CA MET A 45 5.55 -13.23 6.78
C MET A 45 5.58 -12.32 8.01
N GLY A 46 6.34 -12.71 9.05
CA GLY A 46 6.54 -11.88 10.24
C GLY A 46 7.26 -10.57 9.93
N LEU A 47 8.34 -10.61 9.15
CA LEU A 47 9.07 -9.41 8.72
C LEU A 47 8.21 -8.50 7.84
N HIS A 48 7.46 -9.06 6.89
CA HIS A 48 6.54 -8.31 6.04
C HIS A 48 5.45 -7.63 6.86
N LYS A 49 4.90 -8.31 7.87
CA LYS A 49 3.92 -7.72 8.79
C LYS A 49 4.53 -6.55 9.55
N ALA A 50 5.71 -6.73 10.14
CA ALA A 50 6.39 -5.68 10.90
C ALA A 50 6.66 -4.43 10.05
N MET A 51 7.09 -4.62 8.79
CA MET A 51 7.28 -3.53 7.84
C MET A 51 5.96 -2.81 7.51
N ASN A 52 4.89 -3.55 7.28
CA ASN A 52 3.57 -2.95 7.02
C ASN A 52 3.04 -2.17 8.22
N ASP A 53 3.24 -2.69 9.43
CA ASP A 53 2.85 -2.01 10.66
C ASP A 53 3.63 -0.70 10.82
N TYR A 54 4.95 -0.71 10.59
CA TYR A 54 5.80 0.48 10.61
C TYR A 54 5.35 1.54 9.60
N VAL A 55 5.08 1.15 8.35
CA VAL A 55 4.60 2.08 7.32
C VAL A 55 3.22 2.63 7.65
N ARG A 56 2.34 1.81 8.24
CA ARG A 56 1.00 2.26 8.66
C ARG A 56 1.08 3.32 9.75
N ASP A 57 2.02 3.19 10.67
CA ASP A 57 2.21 4.06 11.81
C ASP A 57 3.20 5.23 11.50
N SER A 58 3.50 5.47 10.21
CA SER A 58 4.31 6.60 9.75
C SER A 58 3.60 7.95 9.92
N SER A 59 4.33 9.04 9.70
CA SER A 59 3.78 10.41 9.75
C SER A 59 2.77 10.72 8.63
N LEU A 60 2.74 9.92 7.57
CA LEU A 60 1.77 10.08 6.49
C LEU A 60 0.36 9.80 6.97
N THR A 61 -0.58 10.67 6.63
CA THR A 61 -1.99 10.40 6.82
C THR A 61 -2.41 9.14 6.06
N LYS A 62 -3.55 8.58 6.42
CA LYS A 62 -4.06 7.39 5.75
C LYS A 62 -4.38 7.67 4.28
N ARG A 63 -4.89 8.86 3.95
CA ARG A 63 -5.21 9.27 2.59
C ARG A 63 -3.95 9.44 1.74
N GLU A 64 -2.97 10.19 2.23
CA GLU A 64 -1.67 10.37 1.56
C GLU A 64 -1.02 9.03 1.22
N ARG A 65 -0.92 8.15 2.21
CA ARG A 65 -0.34 6.83 2.01
C ARG A 65 -1.11 6.01 0.98
N GLN A 66 -2.44 6.02 1.04
CA GLN A 66 -3.26 5.24 0.12
C GLN A 66 -3.21 5.78 -1.32
N ILE A 67 -3.15 7.10 -1.52
CA ILE A 67 -2.97 7.73 -2.83
C ILE A 67 -1.63 7.30 -3.42
N ALA A 68 -0.54 7.42 -2.67
CA ALA A 68 0.78 6.99 -3.10
C ALA A 68 0.82 5.49 -3.48
N VAL A 69 0.23 4.63 -2.64
CA VAL A 69 0.14 3.19 -2.93
C VAL A 69 -0.66 2.93 -4.20
N LEU A 70 -1.78 3.65 -4.41
CA LEU A 70 -2.63 3.46 -5.59
C LEU A 70 -1.88 3.85 -6.87
N ALA A 71 -1.13 4.97 -6.87
CA ALA A 71 -0.28 5.38 -7.99
C ALA A 71 0.77 4.31 -8.33
N VAL A 72 1.45 3.76 -7.31
CA VAL A 72 2.46 2.71 -7.51
C VAL A 72 1.84 1.42 -8.07
N VAL A 73 0.73 0.97 -7.54
CA VAL A 73 0.10 -0.29 -8.01
C VAL A 73 -0.48 -0.14 -9.43
N ARG A 74 -0.91 1.08 -9.81
CA ARG A 74 -1.34 1.37 -11.17
C ARG A 74 -0.17 1.34 -12.15
N TYR A 75 0.93 2.02 -11.83
CA TYR A 75 2.15 2.01 -12.64
C TYR A 75 2.62 0.58 -12.97
N TRP A 76 2.55 -0.32 -12.01
CA TRP A 76 2.95 -1.72 -12.20
C TRP A 76 1.84 -2.64 -12.74
N ASN A 77 0.67 -2.09 -13.12
CA ASN A 77 -0.50 -2.86 -13.58
C ASN A 77 -0.85 -4.02 -12.63
N ALA A 78 -0.73 -3.77 -11.33
CA ALA A 78 -0.96 -4.78 -10.30
C ALA A 78 -2.46 -4.87 -9.97
N GLU A 79 -3.24 -5.58 -10.79
CA GLU A 79 -4.71 -5.59 -10.73
C GLU A 79 -5.30 -5.98 -9.38
N TYR A 80 -4.75 -7.02 -8.74
CA TYR A 80 -5.26 -7.44 -7.42
C TYR A 80 -5.02 -6.39 -6.33
N PRO A 81 -3.80 -5.86 -6.13
CA PRO A 81 -3.59 -4.72 -5.23
C PRO A 81 -4.42 -3.50 -5.63
N TRP A 82 -4.55 -3.18 -6.91
CA TRP A 82 -5.39 -2.08 -7.40
C TRP A 82 -6.83 -2.20 -6.88
N ALA A 83 -7.51 -3.31 -7.16
CA ALA A 83 -8.90 -3.52 -6.74
C ALA A 83 -9.09 -3.44 -5.22
N VAL A 84 -8.07 -3.86 -4.46
CA VAL A 84 -8.08 -3.77 -3.00
C VAL A 84 -7.88 -2.34 -2.53
N GLN A 85 -6.89 -1.63 -3.07
CA GLN A 85 -6.53 -0.29 -2.60
C GLN A 85 -7.56 0.76 -3.04
N ALA A 86 -8.08 0.68 -4.27
CA ALA A 86 -9.15 1.56 -4.73
C ALA A 86 -10.38 1.48 -3.82
N ARG A 87 -10.80 0.26 -3.44
CA ARG A 87 -11.92 0.08 -2.51
C ARG A 87 -11.63 0.65 -1.12
N LEU A 88 -10.39 0.54 -0.63
CA LEU A 88 -10.00 1.12 0.65
C LEU A 88 -10.01 2.64 0.59
N LEU A 89 -9.55 3.23 -0.51
CA LEU A 89 -9.58 4.67 -0.72
C LEU A 89 -11.01 5.22 -0.70
N LEU A 90 -11.93 4.56 -1.40
CA LEU A 90 -13.36 4.92 -1.38
C LEU A 90 -13.94 4.85 0.05
N ALA A 91 -13.58 3.82 0.81
CA ALA A 91 -14.04 3.67 2.19
C ALA A 91 -13.48 4.77 3.13
N GLU A 92 -12.36 5.39 2.77
CA GLU A 92 -11.77 6.55 3.46
C GLU A 92 -12.35 7.89 2.97
N GLY A 93 -13.33 7.87 2.07
CA GLY A 93 -14.00 9.06 1.56
C GLY A 93 -13.21 9.82 0.48
N VAL A 94 -12.28 9.17 -0.19
CA VAL A 94 -11.63 9.75 -1.38
C VAL A 94 -12.61 9.70 -2.55
N GLU A 95 -12.68 10.78 -3.28
CA GLU A 95 -13.59 10.97 -4.41
C GLU A 95 -13.28 9.96 -5.54
N GLN A 96 -14.33 9.44 -6.18
CA GLN A 96 -14.19 8.47 -7.27
C GLN A 96 -13.36 9.04 -8.41
N GLU A 97 -13.49 10.34 -8.68
CA GLU A 97 -12.80 11.05 -9.75
C GLU A 97 -11.26 11.00 -9.58
N ILE A 98 -10.77 11.04 -8.33
CA ILE A 98 -9.33 10.89 -8.04
C ILE A 98 -8.85 9.48 -8.40
N ILE A 99 -9.64 8.47 -8.05
CA ILE A 99 -9.32 7.07 -8.35
C ILE A 99 -9.34 6.84 -9.87
N ASP A 100 -10.33 7.40 -10.56
CA ASP A 100 -10.46 7.30 -12.01
C ASP A 100 -9.29 7.97 -12.72
N ALA A 101 -8.87 9.16 -12.26
CA ALA A 101 -7.72 9.87 -12.80
C ALA A 101 -6.40 9.08 -12.61
N ILE A 102 -6.20 8.49 -11.42
CA ILE A 102 -5.04 7.59 -11.20
C ILE A 102 -5.11 6.38 -12.14
N ASN A 103 -6.30 5.80 -12.33
CA ASN A 103 -6.49 4.67 -13.23
C ASN A 103 -6.18 5.02 -14.69
N ALA A 104 -6.53 6.22 -15.12
CA ALA A 104 -6.24 6.75 -16.45
C ALA A 104 -4.81 7.26 -16.62
N GLU A 105 -3.99 7.21 -15.55
CA GLU A 105 -2.62 7.76 -15.50
C GLU A 105 -2.58 9.26 -15.83
N GLU A 106 -3.65 9.98 -15.47
CA GLU A 106 -3.75 11.41 -15.65
C GLU A 106 -2.97 12.16 -14.57
N ARG A 107 -2.51 13.36 -14.92
CA ARG A 107 -1.86 14.23 -13.93
C ARG A 107 -2.86 14.71 -12.90
N LEU A 108 -2.72 14.23 -11.67
CA LEU A 108 -3.55 14.68 -10.56
C LEU A 108 -3.29 16.14 -10.17
N ARG A 109 -4.38 16.79 -9.74
CA ARG A 109 -4.36 18.08 -9.05
C ARG A 109 -5.21 17.95 -7.80
N LEU A 110 -4.55 17.74 -6.67
CA LEU A 110 -5.17 17.57 -5.37
C LEU A 110 -5.18 18.89 -4.60
N ASN A 111 -6.23 19.13 -3.83
CA ASN A 111 -6.34 20.34 -3.05
C ASN A 111 -5.46 20.31 -1.80
N ASP A 112 -5.25 19.14 -1.24
CA ASP A 112 -4.39 18.94 -0.08
C ASP A 112 -2.93 18.84 -0.52
N PRO A 113 -2.02 19.70 0.01
CA PRO A 113 -0.61 19.69 -0.40
C PRO A 113 0.13 18.41 -0.03
N GLY A 114 -0.22 17.76 1.08
CA GLY A 114 0.37 16.50 1.51
C GLY A 114 -0.03 15.35 0.59
N GLU A 115 -1.31 15.28 0.21
CA GLU A 115 -1.80 14.30 -0.77
C GLU A 115 -1.16 14.50 -2.15
N GLN A 116 -1.04 15.77 -2.59
CA GLN A 116 -0.34 16.09 -3.85
C GLN A 116 1.13 15.66 -3.79
N ALA A 117 1.84 15.99 -2.71
CA ALA A 117 3.22 15.61 -2.53
C ALA A 117 3.41 14.09 -2.50
N ALA A 118 2.54 13.37 -1.79
CA ALA A 118 2.58 11.91 -1.73
C ALA A 118 2.39 11.27 -3.11
N ASN A 119 1.45 11.79 -3.91
CA ASN A 119 1.25 11.36 -5.29
C ASN A 119 2.47 11.63 -6.16
N ASP A 120 2.98 12.87 -6.16
CA ASP A 120 4.05 13.30 -7.05
C ASP A 120 5.36 12.56 -6.75
N VAL A 121 5.69 12.37 -5.46
CA VAL A 121 6.84 11.55 -5.03
C VAL A 121 6.70 10.11 -5.52
N ALA A 122 5.52 9.50 -5.32
CA ALA A 122 5.28 8.12 -5.74
C ALA A 122 5.42 7.96 -7.26
N CYS A 123 4.80 8.86 -8.03
CA CYS A 123 4.87 8.83 -9.49
C CYS A 123 6.29 9.02 -10.01
N GLU A 124 7.04 10.02 -9.53
CA GLU A 124 8.40 10.28 -10.00
C GLU A 124 9.34 9.14 -9.64
N LEU A 125 9.28 8.62 -8.41
CA LEU A 125 10.13 7.50 -7.99
C LEU A 125 9.95 6.25 -8.86
N VAL A 126 8.73 5.92 -9.26
CA VAL A 126 8.50 4.73 -10.09
C VAL A 126 8.85 4.98 -11.56
N ALA A 127 8.62 6.17 -12.08
CA ALA A 127 8.91 6.52 -13.47
C ALA A 127 10.40 6.77 -13.71
N GLU A 128 11.03 7.62 -12.91
CA GLU A 128 12.38 8.13 -13.14
C GLU A 128 13.46 7.36 -12.36
N LYS A 129 13.06 6.46 -11.44
CA LYS A 129 13.98 5.72 -10.53
C LYS A 129 14.82 6.63 -9.63
N GLY A 130 14.36 7.85 -9.43
CA GLY A 130 15.00 8.89 -8.63
C GLY A 130 13.98 9.96 -8.27
N LEU A 131 14.38 10.90 -7.44
CA LEU A 131 13.56 12.02 -7.01
C LEU A 131 14.28 13.32 -7.34
N SER A 132 13.63 14.21 -8.09
CA SER A 132 14.18 15.54 -8.40
C SER A 132 14.19 16.44 -7.17
N ASP A 133 15.13 17.40 -7.16
CA ASP A 133 15.21 18.40 -6.10
C ASP A 133 13.90 19.21 -5.97
N ALA A 134 13.21 19.44 -7.08
CA ALA A 134 11.95 20.18 -7.10
C ALA A 134 10.82 19.43 -6.36
N ILE A 135 10.63 18.14 -6.66
CA ILE A 135 9.63 17.32 -5.97
C ILE A 135 10.03 17.08 -4.52
N TYR A 136 11.30 16.83 -4.25
CA TYR A 136 11.79 16.70 -2.88
C TYR A 136 11.52 17.97 -2.04
N ALA A 137 11.80 19.15 -2.59
CA ALA A 137 11.56 20.43 -1.91
C ALA A 137 10.05 20.68 -1.67
N ALA A 138 9.19 20.32 -2.64
CA ALA A 138 7.74 20.43 -2.51
C ALA A 138 7.20 19.47 -1.43
N ALA A 139 7.67 18.22 -1.43
CA ALA A 139 7.28 17.21 -0.44
C ALA A 139 7.68 17.62 0.98
N LYS A 140 8.90 18.19 1.14
CA LYS A 140 9.36 18.68 2.43
C LYS A 140 8.50 19.80 2.99
N LYS A 141 7.99 20.70 2.13
CA LYS A 141 7.06 21.77 2.54
C LYS A 141 5.68 21.21 2.90
N GLY A 142 5.18 20.21 2.16
CA GLY A 142 3.88 19.58 2.43
C GLY A 142 3.88 18.74 3.70
N ALA A 143 5.05 18.24 4.13
CA ALA A 143 5.20 17.43 5.35
C ALA A 143 5.50 18.27 6.61
N ASP A 144 5.71 19.58 6.49
CA ASP A 144 5.97 20.46 7.63
C ASP A 144 4.64 21.04 8.14
N PRO A 145 4.18 20.63 9.35
CA PRO A 145 2.91 21.08 9.90
C PRO A 145 2.88 22.56 10.28
N ASP A 146 4.05 23.22 10.29
CA ASP A 146 4.18 24.62 10.69
C ASP A 146 4.33 25.59 9.48
N ASN A 147 4.05 25.10 8.25
CA ASN A 147 4.21 25.88 7.02
C ASN A 147 2.90 26.10 6.28
#